data_1c481d9ed790a411dfe55223406e7321
#
_entry.id   1c481d9ed790a411dfe55223406e7321
#
_cell.length_a   1.000
_cell.length_b   1.000
_cell.length_c   1.000
_cell.angle_alpha   90.00
_cell.angle_beta   90.00
_cell.angle_gamma   90.00
#
_symmetry.space_group_name_H-M   'P 1'
#
loop_
_entity.id
_entity.type
_entity.pdbx_description
1 polymer ?
#
loop_
_entity_poly.entity_id
_entity_poly.type
_entity_poly.pdbx_seq_one_letter_code
_entity_poly.pdbx_strand_id
1 'polypeptide(L)'
;FLQISRFEVKDAVKPHNAAREKLVSEMMRPALSTLEWRSLSADSLPSEATENLHLITTEDMGQEASAIAVIMRDTLNTASKTAALVTTDRNLARRVAAELERWQIKIDDSAGKPLHLTPVGIYLRSILEVLEADFSDSSVLALLKSPFIRLNSDLASVRRRVRDYELALRTPAYSGIKKEIPEKLLQDVVLLKQTIRPLAELYANPQADFTALLQTHLQVAEALSGSKNGGGDK
;
A
#
# COMPACT_ATOMS: atom_id res chain seq x y z
N PHE A 1 31.70 -3.26 -21.91
CA PHE A 1 31.07 -2.11 -22.53
C PHE A 1 31.03 -2.35 -24.02
N LEU A 2 29.90 -2.10 -24.70
CA LEU A 2 29.53 -2.60 -26.00
C LEU A 2 30.29 -2.00 -27.18
N GLN A 3 31.25 -1.11 -27.01
CA GLN A 3 32.03 -0.43 -28.06
C GLN A 3 31.19 0.04 -29.27
N ILE A 4 29.90 0.32 -29.07
CA ILE A 4 28.95 0.78 -30.08
C ILE A 4 28.94 2.30 -30.02
N SER A 5 29.17 2.95 -31.17
CA SER A 5 29.02 4.40 -31.28
C SER A 5 27.57 4.79 -31.09
N ARG A 6 27.32 5.96 -30.45
CA ARG A 6 25.97 6.52 -30.28
C ARG A 6 25.22 6.64 -31.62
N PHE A 7 25.93 6.88 -32.69
CA PHE A 7 25.35 7.01 -34.05
C PHE A 7 24.95 5.67 -34.67
N GLU A 8 25.39 4.55 -34.10
CA GLU A 8 25.00 3.20 -34.55
C GLU A 8 23.71 2.70 -33.83
N VAL A 9 23.29 3.40 -32.76
CA VAL A 9 22.04 3.09 -32.06
C VAL A 9 20.90 3.71 -32.84
N LYS A 10 20.05 2.87 -33.44
CA LYS A 10 18.85 3.34 -34.15
C LYS A 10 17.72 3.63 -33.18
N ASP A 11 17.05 4.75 -33.36
CA ASP A 11 15.85 5.07 -32.62
C ASP A 11 14.74 4.06 -32.92
N ALA A 12 14.18 3.44 -31.87
CA ALA A 12 13.08 2.49 -32.02
C ALA A 12 11.78 3.18 -32.49
N VAL A 13 11.61 4.44 -32.11
CA VAL A 13 10.45 5.28 -32.46
C VAL A 13 10.93 6.68 -32.80
N LYS A 14 10.35 7.28 -33.84
CA LYS A 14 10.63 8.68 -34.15
C LYS A 14 10.09 9.58 -33.07
N PRO A 15 10.87 10.56 -32.57
CA PRO A 15 10.42 11.47 -31.55
C PRO A 15 9.23 12.31 -32.03
N HIS A 16 8.24 12.49 -31.17
CA HIS A 16 7.09 13.35 -31.47
C HIS A 16 7.50 14.84 -31.59
N ASN A 17 8.51 15.25 -30.81
CA ASN A 17 9.08 16.58 -30.80
C ASN A 17 10.61 16.50 -30.79
N ALA A 18 11.23 16.66 -31.96
CA ALA A 18 12.69 16.58 -32.12
C ALA A 18 13.43 17.70 -31.37
N ALA A 19 12.82 18.88 -31.20
CA ALA A 19 13.39 19.98 -30.44
C ALA A 19 13.49 19.61 -28.95
N ARG A 20 12.46 18.99 -28.39
CA ARG A 20 12.46 18.49 -27.00
C ARG A 20 13.45 17.36 -26.79
N GLU A 21 13.54 16.42 -27.73
CA GLU A 21 14.56 15.36 -27.66
C GLU A 21 15.96 15.94 -27.57
N LYS A 22 16.27 16.96 -28.40
CA LYS A 22 17.54 17.67 -28.35
C LYS A 22 17.75 18.32 -26.99
N LEU A 23 16.73 19.01 -26.44
CA LEU A 23 16.80 19.62 -25.11
C LEU A 23 17.11 18.56 -24.03
N VAL A 24 16.38 17.47 -23.99
CA VAL A 24 16.58 16.38 -23.03
C VAL A 24 17.97 15.75 -23.20
N SER A 25 18.43 15.53 -24.43
CA SER A 25 19.76 15.00 -24.71
C SER A 25 20.86 15.92 -24.18
N GLU A 26 20.69 17.24 -24.31
CA GLU A 26 21.64 18.21 -23.76
C GLU A 26 21.58 18.25 -22.20
N MET A 27 20.39 18.21 -21.62
CA MET A 27 20.22 18.17 -20.15
C MET A 27 20.85 16.93 -19.52
N MET A 28 20.81 15.81 -20.21
CA MET A 28 21.31 14.51 -19.72
C MET A 28 22.77 14.21 -20.14
N ARG A 29 23.53 15.23 -20.50
CA ARG A 29 24.94 15.04 -20.83
C ARG A 29 25.72 14.45 -19.65
N PRO A 30 26.63 13.48 -19.90
CA PRO A 30 27.56 13.01 -18.88
C PRO A 30 28.43 14.13 -18.33
N ALA A 31 28.81 14.05 -17.06
CA ALA A 31 29.58 15.08 -16.37
C ALA A 31 30.85 15.53 -17.12
N LEU A 32 31.52 14.61 -17.78
CA LEU A 32 32.74 14.89 -18.55
C LEU A 32 32.52 15.76 -19.79
N SER A 33 31.31 15.80 -20.33
CA SER A 33 30.96 16.57 -21.55
C SER A 33 30.12 17.83 -21.26
N THR A 34 29.86 18.17 -19.99
CA THR A 34 29.06 19.36 -19.63
C THR A 34 29.74 20.67 -20.00
N LEU A 35 31.05 20.69 -20.26
CA LEU A 35 31.75 21.85 -20.75
C LEU A 35 31.23 22.34 -22.11
N GLU A 36 30.64 21.44 -22.92
CA GLU A 36 30.02 21.77 -24.19
C GLU A 36 28.78 22.67 -24.06
N TRP A 37 28.16 22.73 -22.87
CA TRP A 37 27.07 23.69 -22.60
C TRP A 37 27.47 25.14 -22.80
N ARG A 38 28.75 25.46 -22.64
CA ARG A 38 29.25 26.83 -22.87
C ARG A 38 29.20 27.25 -24.34
N SER A 39 29.14 26.28 -25.25
CA SER A 39 29.01 26.54 -26.70
C SER A 39 27.56 26.53 -27.18
N LEU A 40 26.58 26.19 -26.32
CA LEU A 40 25.16 26.25 -26.65
C LEU A 40 24.72 27.72 -26.71
N SER A 41 24.26 28.14 -27.89
CA SER A 41 23.59 29.45 -28.03
C SER A 41 22.09 29.30 -27.73
N ALA A 42 21.41 30.39 -27.39
CA ALA A 42 19.97 30.43 -27.21
C ALA A 42 19.21 29.91 -28.45
N ASP A 43 19.75 30.16 -29.63
CA ASP A 43 19.16 29.70 -30.91
C ASP A 43 19.35 28.20 -31.18
N SER A 44 20.25 27.56 -30.43
CA SER A 44 20.47 26.10 -30.58
C SER A 44 19.36 25.24 -29.96
N LEU A 45 18.49 25.82 -29.12
CA LEU A 45 17.34 25.20 -28.50
C LEU A 45 16.07 25.96 -28.91
N PRO A 46 15.34 25.49 -29.92
CA PRO A 46 14.12 26.12 -30.39
C PRO A 46 13.05 26.25 -29.30
N SER A 47 12.20 27.28 -29.37
CA SER A 47 11.11 27.53 -28.41
C SER A 47 10.13 26.35 -28.31
N GLU A 48 9.96 25.59 -29.41
CA GLU A 48 9.14 24.37 -29.44
C GLU A 48 9.62 23.29 -28.46
N ALA A 49 10.90 23.35 -28.04
CA ALA A 49 11.43 22.42 -27.05
C ALA A 49 10.77 22.55 -25.69
N THR A 50 10.30 23.75 -25.32
CA THR A 50 9.64 24.05 -24.04
C THR A 50 8.13 24.25 -24.19
N GLU A 51 7.58 24.14 -25.38
CA GLU A 51 6.14 24.27 -25.61
C GLU A 51 5.34 23.27 -24.77
N ASN A 52 4.26 23.73 -24.12
CA ASN A 52 3.44 22.92 -23.22
C ASN A 52 4.21 22.32 -22.01
N LEU A 53 5.32 22.93 -21.62
CA LEU A 53 6.03 22.61 -20.38
C LEU A 53 5.59 23.61 -19.29
N HIS A 54 5.03 23.10 -18.21
CA HIS A 54 4.53 23.92 -17.11
C HIS A 54 5.23 23.54 -15.81
N LEU A 55 5.57 24.52 -14.99
CA LEU A 55 6.06 24.33 -13.63
C LEU A 55 5.02 24.83 -12.64
N ILE A 56 4.59 23.98 -11.75
CA ILE A 56 3.63 24.31 -10.70
C ILE A 56 4.34 24.09 -9.36
N THR A 57 4.35 25.13 -8.54
CA THR A 57 4.86 25.09 -7.17
C THR A 57 3.70 25.18 -6.19
N THR A 58 3.73 24.40 -5.14
CA THR A 58 2.71 24.33 -4.10
C THR A 58 3.35 24.52 -2.72
N GLU A 59 2.55 24.89 -1.74
CA GLU A 59 3.04 25.15 -0.37
C GLU A 59 3.31 23.86 0.39
N ASP A 60 2.54 22.79 0.10
CA ASP A 60 2.65 21.50 0.77
C ASP A 60 2.29 20.32 -0.16
N MET A 61 2.60 19.13 0.30
CA MET A 61 2.34 17.87 -0.42
C MET A 61 0.83 17.61 -0.64
N GLY A 62 -0.06 18.14 0.20
CA GLY A 62 -1.51 18.00 0.03
C GLY A 62 -2.00 18.81 -1.16
N GLN A 63 -1.56 20.08 -1.24
CA GLN A 63 -1.85 20.94 -2.39
C GLN A 63 -1.23 20.40 -3.68
N GLU A 64 -0.01 19.86 -3.61
CA GLU A 64 0.64 19.19 -4.74
C GLU A 64 -0.20 18.02 -5.26
N ALA A 65 -0.64 17.14 -4.37
CA ALA A 65 -1.47 15.99 -4.74
C ALA A 65 -2.80 16.43 -5.36
N SER A 66 -3.43 17.46 -4.79
CA SER A 66 -4.70 17.99 -5.30
C SER A 66 -4.53 18.64 -6.68
N ALA A 67 -3.46 19.43 -6.88
CA ALA A 67 -3.16 20.05 -8.18
C ALA A 67 -2.92 19.00 -9.27
N ILE A 68 -2.11 17.97 -8.97
CA ILE A 68 -1.86 16.85 -9.88
C ILE A 68 -3.18 16.13 -10.23
N ALA A 69 -4.00 15.82 -9.22
CA ALA A 69 -5.27 15.14 -9.43
C ALA A 69 -6.24 15.94 -10.32
N VAL A 70 -6.31 17.26 -10.14
CA VAL A 70 -7.11 18.16 -10.98
C VAL A 70 -6.62 18.14 -12.43
N ILE A 71 -5.30 18.22 -12.65
CA ILE A 71 -4.70 18.19 -13.99
C ILE A 71 -4.98 16.85 -14.68
N MET A 72 -4.81 15.74 -13.95
CA MET A 72 -5.08 14.40 -14.48
C MET A 72 -6.56 14.25 -14.84
N ARG A 73 -7.46 14.72 -13.98
CA ARG A 73 -8.90 14.71 -14.25
C ARG A 73 -9.26 15.56 -15.48
N ASP A 74 -8.71 16.78 -15.56
CA ASP A 74 -8.97 17.68 -16.70
C ASP A 74 -8.50 17.07 -18.02
N THR A 75 -7.35 16.40 -18.01
CA THR A 75 -6.84 15.67 -19.18
C THR A 75 -7.84 14.59 -19.65
N LEU A 76 -8.49 13.88 -18.73
CA LEU A 76 -9.48 12.84 -19.06
C LEU A 76 -10.79 13.40 -19.63
N ASN A 77 -11.08 14.69 -19.48
CA ASN A 77 -12.22 15.33 -20.13
C ASN A 77 -12.04 15.42 -21.66
N THR A 78 -10.83 15.26 -22.16
CA THR A 78 -10.55 15.26 -23.60
C THR A 78 -10.46 13.82 -24.09
N ALA A 79 -11.32 13.46 -25.04
CA ALA A 79 -11.34 12.12 -25.62
C ALA A 79 -9.95 11.69 -26.15
N SER A 80 -9.57 10.45 -25.89
CA SER A 80 -8.30 9.85 -26.33
C SER A 80 -7.03 10.43 -25.71
N LYS A 81 -7.12 11.36 -24.75
CA LYS A 81 -5.96 11.81 -23.97
C LYS A 81 -5.74 10.88 -22.78
N THR A 82 -4.47 10.65 -22.47
CA THR A 82 -4.03 9.91 -21.29
C THR A 82 -3.14 10.80 -20.44
N ALA A 83 -3.14 10.57 -19.14
CA ALA A 83 -2.26 11.25 -18.19
C ALA A 83 -1.47 10.21 -17.40
N ALA A 84 -0.20 10.52 -17.14
CA ALA A 84 0.65 9.69 -16.30
C ALA A 84 1.36 10.56 -15.26
N LEU A 85 1.35 10.11 -14.00
CA LEU A 85 2.18 10.66 -12.94
C LEU A 85 3.46 9.81 -12.84
N VAL A 86 4.61 10.46 -12.96
CA VAL A 86 5.92 9.85 -12.74
C VAL A 86 6.51 10.43 -11.47
N THR A 87 6.64 9.63 -10.43
CA THR A 87 7.21 10.05 -9.14
C THR A 87 7.92 8.89 -8.45
N THR A 88 8.98 9.22 -7.72
CA THR A 88 9.65 8.29 -6.80
C THR A 88 9.02 8.32 -5.41
N ASP A 89 8.23 9.35 -5.09
CA ASP A 89 7.56 9.47 -3.79
C ASP A 89 6.24 8.69 -3.76
N ARG A 90 6.28 7.56 -3.04
CA ARG A 90 5.11 6.68 -2.85
C ARG A 90 4.01 7.31 -2.00
N ASN A 91 4.33 8.29 -1.17
CA ASN A 91 3.34 9.00 -0.37
C ASN A 91 2.53 9.96 -1.26
N LEU A 92 3.23 10.70 -2.14
CA LEU A 92 2.58 11.55 -3.14
C LEU A 92 1.67 10.72 -4.06
N ALA A 93 2.18 9.62 -4.61
CA ALA A 93 1.38 8.74 -5.48
C ALA A 93 0.08 8.26 -4.80
N ARG A 94 0.15 7.83 -3.53
CA ARG A 94 -1.04 7.41 -2.76
C ARG A 94 -2.02 8.54 -2.48
N ARG A 95 -1.52 9.76 -2.21
CA ARG A 95 -2.38 10.94 -2.01
C ARG A 95 -3.11 11.31 -3.29
N VAL A 96 -2.41 11.34 -4.42
CA VAL A 96 -3.02 11.59 -5.74
C VAL A 96 -4.08 10.53 -6.07
N ALA A 97 -3.80 9.25 -5.80
CA ALA A 97 -4.78 8.17 -5.97
C ALA A 97 -6.05 8.41 -5.14
N ALA A 98 -5.90 8.79 -3.87
CA ALA A 98 -7.03 9.08 -2.98
C ALA A 98 -7.83 10.30 -3.44
N GLU A 99 -7.18 11.35 -3.95
CA GLU A 99 -7.87 12.51 -4.52
C GLU A 99 -8.67 12.13 -5.77
N LEU A 100 -8.10 11.32 -6.66
CA LEU A 100 -8.78 10.84 -7.88
C LEU A 100 -9.96 9.90 -7.57
N GLU A 101 -9.87 9.10 -6.50
CA GLU A 101 -10.96 8.22 -6.06
C GLU A 101 -12.23 9.00 -5.67
N ARG A 102 -12.10 10.23 -5.18
CA ARG A 102 -13.26 11.13 -4.90
C ARG A 102 -14.09 11.40 -6.16
N TRP A 103 -13.51 11.30 -7.34
CA TRP A 103 -14.19 11.42 -8.63
C TRP A 103 -14.42 10.06 -9.30
N GLN A 104 -14.27 8.96 -8.56
CA GLN A 104 -14.42 7.59 -9.05
C GLN A 104 -13.43 7.23 -10.19
N ILE A 105 -12.31 7.94 -10.26
CA ILE A 105 -11.25 7.68 -11.22
C ILE A 105 -10.29 6.67 -10.59
N LYS A 106 -10.23 5.48 -11.17
CA LYS A 106 -9.26 4.45 -10.78
C LYS A 106 -8.02 4.59 -11.63
N ILE A 107 -6.87 4.67 -10.97
CA ILE A 107 -5.56 4.72 -11.64
C ILE A 107 -4.90 3.34 -11.61
N ASP A 108 -4.10 3.07 -12.62
CA ASP A 108 -3.17 1.95 -12.63
C ASP A 108 -1.84 2.39 -12.02
N ASP A 109 -1.42 1.71 -10.95
CA ASP A 109 -0.16 1.98 -10.25
C ASP A 109 0.82 0.85 -10.53
N SER A 110 1.83 1.12 -11.36
CA SER A 110 2.84 0.14 -11.76
C SER A 110 3.62 -0.48 -10.60
N ALA A 111 3.75 0.23 -9.47
CA ALA A 111 4.42 -0.29 -8.27
C ALA A 111 3.51 -1.15 -7.40
N GLY A 112 2.20 -1.12 -7.65
CA GLY A 112 1.21 -1.86 -6.90
C GLY A 112 1.10 -1.46 -5.42
N LYS A 113 0.36 -2.25 -4.66
CA LYS A 113 0.18 -2.06 -3.22
C LYS A 113 1.00 -3.11 -2.46
N PRO A 114 1.93 -2.71 -1.59
CA PRO A 114 2.69 -3.65 -0.77
C PRO A 114 1.76 -4.58 0.02
N LEU A 115 2.07 -5.88 0.06
CA LEU A 115 1.24 -6.89 0.70
C LEU A 115 0.89 -6.52 2.15
N HIS A 116 1.86 -6.01 2.92
CA HIS A 116 1.66 -5.64 4.32
C HIS A 116 0.68 -4.49 4.55
N LEU A 117 0.33 -3.72 3.50
CA LEU A 117 -0.68 -2.65 3.52
C LEU A 117 -2.04 -3.12 2.98
N THR A 118 -2.14 -4.36 2.53
CA THR A 118 -3.43 -4.94 2.12
C THR A 118 -4.20 -5.43 3.35
N PRO A 119 -5.54 -5.51 3.29
CA PRO A 119 -6.32 -6.06 4.40
C PRO A 119 -5.88 -7.46 4.82
N VAL A 120 -5.53 -8.32 3.85
CA VAL A 120 -5.02 -9.68 4.12
C VAL A 120 -3.64 -9.63 4.79
N GLY A 121 -2.73 -8.78 4.29
CA GLY A 121 -1.40 -8.64 4.90
C GLY A 121 -1.46 -8.07 6.33
N ILE A 122 -2.37 -7.12 6.59
CA ILE A 122 -2.63 -6.60 7.94
C ILE A 122 -3.18 -7.72 8.84
N TYR A 123 -4.11 -8.53 8.33
CA TYR A 123 -4.67 -9.66 9.07
C TYR A 123 -3.59 -10.68 9.45
N LEU A 124 -2.78 -11.12 8.48
CA LEU A 124 -1.68 -12.04 8.74
C LEU A 124 -0.70 -11.49 9.79
N ARG A 125 -0.31 -10.23 9.65
CA ARG A 125 0.58 -9.59 10.62
C ARG A 125 -0.04 -9.51 12.02
N SER A 126 -1.34 -9.20 12.12
CA SER A 126 -1.99 -9.09 13.43
C SER A 126 -2.04 -10.40 14.22
N ILE A 127 -1.98 -11.57 13.54
CA ILE A 127 -1.82 -12.87 14.21
C ILE A 127 -0.45 -12.95 14.89
N LEU A 128 0.62 -12.51 14.24
CA LEU A 128 1.96 -12.49 14.83
C LEU A 128 2.06 -11.45 15.96
N GLU A 129 1.44 -10.30 15.80
CA GLU A 129 1.39 -9.25 16.84
C GLU A 129 0.74 -9.75 18.13
N VAL A 130 -0.25 -10.65 18.04
CA VAL A 130 -0.83 -11.32 19.22
C VAL A 130 0.18 -12.22 19.93
N LEU A 131 1.03 -12.93 19.18
CA LEU A 131 2.09 -13.77 19.76
C LEU A 131 3.18 -12.91 20.41
N GLU A 132 3.66 -11.89 19.72
CA GLU A 132 4.70 -10.98 20.24
C GLU A 132 4.24 -10.23 21.49
N ALA A 133 2.96 -9.90 21.58
CA ALA A 133 2.36 -9.22 22.72
C ALA A 133 1.86 -10.19 23.80
N ASP A 134 2.24 -11.46 23.75
CA ASP A 134 1.81 -12.51 24.70
C ASP A 134 0.31 -12.49 24.99
N PHE A 135 -0.50 -12.43 23.92
CA PHE A 135 -1.96 -12.39 24.00
C PHE A 135 -2.51 -11.24 24.85
N SER A 136 -1.86 -10.09 24.83
CA SER A 136 -2.39 -8.89 25.50
C SER A 136 -3.81 -8.56 25.03
N ASP A 137 -4.65 -8.02 25.92
CA ASP A 137 -6.04 -7.69 25.59
C ASP A 137 -6.15 -6.74 24.38
N SER A 138 -5.21 -5.82 24.23
CA SER A 138 -5.18 -4.88 23.11
C SER A 138 -4.88 -5.56 21.78
N SER A 139 -3.91 -6.49 21.74
CA SER A 139 -3.54 -7.22 20.52
C SER A 139 -4.64 -8.21 20.12
N VAL A 140 -5.21 -8.91 21.09
CA VAL A 140 -6.35 -9.82 20.88
C VAL A 140 -7.55 -9.03 20.35
N LEU A 141 -7.89 -7.88 20.95
CA LEU A 141 -8.98 -7.02 20.48
C LEU A 141 -8.74 -6.52 19.05
N ALA A 142 -7.50 -6.12 18.73
CA ALA A 142 -7.14 -5.68 17.37
C ALA A 142 -7.34 -6.80 16.35
N LEU A 143 -6.90 -8.02 16.64
CA LEU A 143 -7.09 -9.18 15.78
C LEU A 143 -8.58 -9.52 15.63
N LEU A 144 -9.36 -9.54 16.72
CA LEU A 144 -10.80 -9.83 16.71
C LEU A 144 -11.60 -8.80 15.88
N LYS A 145 -11.12 -7.57 15.75
CA LYS A 145 -11.72 -6.55 14.87
C LYS A 145 -11.47 -6.77 13.38
N SER A 146 -10.57 -7.68 13.02
CA SER A 146 -10.31 -8.00 11.63
C SER A 146 -11.58 -8.45 10.90
N PRO A 147 -11.83 -7.97 9.65
CA PRO A 147 -12.98 -8.39 8.86
C PRO A 147 -12.93 -9.88 8.47
N PHE A 148 -11.79 -10.53 8.64
CA PHE A 148 -11.62 -11.94 8.29
C PHE A 148 -11.95 -12.91 9.42
N ILE A 149 -11.99 -12.47 10.68
CA ILE A 149 -12.28 -13.35 11.82
C ILE A 149 -13.75 -13.79 11.81
N ARG A 150 -13.96 -15.10 11.96
CA ARG A 150 -15.30 -15.71 12.06
C ARG A 150 -15.53 -16.50 13.36
N LEU A 151 -14.54 -17.20 13.88
CA LEU A 151 -14.63 -18.02 15.11
C LEU A 151 -15.87 -18.92 15.10
N ASN A 152 -16.10 -19.63 14.01
CA ASN A 152 -17.26 -20.50 13.79
C ASN A 152 -18.63 -19.81 13.95
N SER A 153 -18.69 -18.50 13.73
CA SER A 153 -19.90 -17.67 13.84
C SER A 153 -20.03 -16.74 12.64
N ASP A 154 -21.24 -16.20 12.44
CA ASP A 154 -21.44 -15.15 11.46
C ASP A 154 -20.76 -13.84 11.87
N LEU A 155 -20.40 -13.02 10.89
CA LEU A 155 -19.63 -11.79 11.09
C LEU A 155 -20.35 -10.78 12.00
N ALA A 156 -21.68 -10.69 11.91
CA ALA A 156 -22.46 -9.75 12.70
C ALA A 156 -22.42 -10.11 14.20
N SER A 157 -22.53 -11.40 14.51
CA SER A 157 -22.43 -11.93 15.86
C SER A 157 -21.05 -11.74 16.44
N VAL A 158 -19.97 -12.01 15.65
CA VAL A 158 -18.59 -11.75 16.10
C VAL A 158 -18.40 -10.27 16.39
N ARG A 159 -18.79 -9.37 15.50
CA ARG A 159 -18.65 -7.92 15.68
C ARG A 159 -19.36 -7.41 16.92
N ARG A 160 -20.56 -7.93 17.22
CA ARG A 160 -21.30 -7.56 18.44
C ARG A 160 -20.50 -7.95 19.69
N ARG A 161 -20.05 -9.20 19.78
CA ARG A 161 -19.27 -9.70 20.92
C ARG A 161 -17.95 -8.95 21.10
N VAL A 162 -17.25 -8.65 20.01
CA VAL A 162 -15.99 -7.87 20.02
C VAL A 162 -16.25 -6.45 20.53
N ARG A 163 -17.36 -5.82 20.15
CA ARG A 163 -17.77 -4.52 20.68
C ARG A 163 -18.04 -4.58 22.19
N ASP A 164 -18.72 -5.61 22.66
CA ASP A 164 -19.00 -5.79 24.09
C ASP A 164 -17.71 -5.97 24.90
N TYR A 165 -16.74 -6.71 24.32
CA TYR A 165 -15.39 -6.86 24.89
C TYR A 165 -14.64 -5.53 24.97
N GLU A 166 -14.63 -4.77 23.90
CA GLU A 166 -14.01 -3.44 23.90
C GLU A 166 -14.62 -2.53 24.97
N LEU A 167 -15.94 -2.52 25.09
CA LEU A 167 -16.62 -1.74 26.11
C LEU A 167 -16.28 -2.22 27.53
N ALA A 168 -16.13 -3.52 27.74
CA ALA A 168 -15.72 -4.07 29.02
C ALA A 168 -14.28 -3.64 29.39
N LEU A 169 -13.34 -3.70 28.43
CA LEU A 169 -11.96 -3.27 28.63
C LEU A 169 -11.82 -1.76 28.90
N ARG A 170 -12.66 -0.93 28.26
CA ARG A 170 -12.64 0.53 28.41
C ARG A 170 -13.36 1.03 29.68
N THR A 171 -14.13 0.18 30.35
CA THR A 171 -14.84 0.58 31.53
C THR A 171 -13.89 0.67 32.73
N PRO A 172 -13.65 1.86 33.31
CA PRO A 172 -12.71 2.02 34.42
C PRO A 172 -13.14 1.20 35.63
N ALA A 173 -12.17 0.58 36.30
CA ALA A 173 -12.43 -0.22 37.54
C ALA A 173 -13.10 0.58 38.66
N TYR A 174 -12.94 1.90 38.69
CA TYR A 174 -13.54 2.81 39.68
C TYR A 174 -14.97 3.26 39.34
N SER A 175 -15.51 2.87 38.18
CA SER A 175 -16.87 3.29 37.77
C SER A 175 -17.99 2.59 38.55
N GLY A 176 -17.66 1.61 39.40
CA GLY A 176 -18.63 0.77 40.09
C GLY A 176 -19.48 -0.13 39.20
N ILE A 177 -19.32 -0.02 37.88
CA ILE A 177 -20.03 -0.82 36.90
C ILE A 177 -19.13 -2.01 36.55
N LYS A 178 -19.33 -3.16 37.19
CA LYS A 178 -18.76 -4.43 36.72
C LYS A 178 -19.51 -4.82 35.45
N LYS A 179 -18.94 -4.57 34.30
CA LYS A 179 -19.38 -5.24 33.07
C LYS A 179 -18.76 -6.63 33.05
N GLU A 180 -19.59 -7.61 33.28
CA GLU A 180 -19.21 -9.01 33.07
C GLU A 180 -18.90 -9.23 31.60
N ILE A 181 -17.73 -9.79 31.30
CA ILE A 181 -17.39 -10.21 29.94
C ILE A 181 -18.30 -11.37 29.60
N PRO A 182 -19.09 -11.33 28.51
CA PRO A 182 -20.00 -12.40 28.15
C PRO A 182 -19.25 -13.72 28.06
N GLU A 183 -19.78 -14.79 28.66
CA GLU A 183 -19.15 -16.12 28.68
C GLU A 183 -18.78 -16.61 27.28
N LYS A 184 -19.64 -16.36 26.29
CA LYS A 184 -19.40 -16.70 24.90
C LYS A 184 -18.16 -16.00 24.32
N LEU A 185 -17.84 -14.82 24.77
CA LEU A 185 -16.65 -14.09 24.36
C LEU A 185 -15.38 -14.66 25.00
N LEU A 186 -15.45 -15.09 26.25
CA LEU A 186 -14.35 -15.83 26.89
C LEU A 186 -14.08 -17.13 26.12
N GLN A 187 -15.12 -17.83 25.68
CA GLN A 187 -14.99 -19.01 24.81
C GLN A 187 -14.34 -18.67 23.47
N ASP A 188 -14.69 -17.54 22.85
CA ASP A 188 -14.07 -17.05 21.60
C ASP A 188 -12.57 -16.78 21.80
N VAL A 189 -12.16 -16.17 22.91
CA VAL A 189 -10.74 -15.94 23.24
C VAL A 189 -9.99 -17.24 23.50
N VAL A 190 -10.62 -18.19 24.19
CA VAL A 190 -10.06 -19.54 24.40
C VAL A 190 -9.87 -20.25 23.06
N LEU A 191 -10.87 -20.23 22.20
CA LEU A 191 -10.80 -20.82 20.85
C LEU A 191 -9.68 -20.18 20.02
N LEU A 192 -9.57 -18.85 20.06
CA LEU A 192 -8.50 -18.13 19.40
C LEU A 192 -7.12 -18.57 19.89
N LYS A 193 -6.91 -18.63 21.20
CA LYS A 193 -5.66 -19.11 21.81
C LYS A 193 -5.32 -20.53 21.40
N GLN A 194 -6.31 -21.43 21.42
CA GLN A 194 -6.14 -22.82 21.01
C GLN A 194 -5.77 -22.94 19.52
N THR A 195 -6.41 -22.12 18.67
CA THR A 195 -6.13 -22.13 17.23
C THR A 195 -4.74 -21.58 16.91
N ILE A 196 -4.26 -20.57 17.63
CA ILE A 196 -2.94 -19.95 17.41
C ILE A 196 -1.81 -20.77 18.07
N ARG A 197 -2.12 -21.61 19.05
CA ARG A 197 -1.13 -22.38 19.82
C ARG A 197 -0.07 -23.12 19.00
N PRO A 198 -0.38 -23.84 17.92
CA PRO A 198 0.62 -24.53 17.11
C PRO A 198 1.65 -23.56 16.51
N LEU A 199 1.20 -22.35 16.11
CA LEU A 199 2.09 -21.32 15.61
C LEU A 199 2.96 -20.75 16.74
N ALA A 200 2.41 -20.54 17.92
CA ALA A 200 3.15 -20.07 19.09
C ALA A 200 4.28 -21.04 19.49
N GLU A 201 4.01 -22.35 19.49
CA GLU A 201 4.99 -23.39 19.80
C GLU A 201 6.14 -23.40 18.77
N LEU A 202 5.82 -23.25 17.49
CA LEU A 202 6.83 -23.16 16.42
C LEU A 202 7.62 -21.85 16.50
N TYR A 203 6.96 -20.73 16.77
CA TYR A 203 7.58 -19.40 16.87
C TYR A 203 8.56 -19.30 18.04
N ALA A 204 8.28 -20.01 19.13
CA ALA A 204 9.17 -20.10 20.30
C ALA A 204 10.40 -20.99 20.07
N ASN A 205 10.44 -21.78 19.00
CA ASN A 205 11.55 -22.68 18.68
C ASN A 205 12.60 -21.97 17.76
N PRO A 206 13.81 -21.66 18.25
CA PRO A 206 14.84 -21.00 17.44
C PRO A 206 15.34 -21.84 16.25
N GLN A 207 15.05 -23.13 16.23
CA GLN A 207 15.44 -24.08 15.17
C GLN A 207 14.27 -24.37 14.21
N ALA A 208 13.14 -23.65 14.33
CA ALA A 208 11.99 -23.88 13.47
C ALA A 208 12.34 -23.53 12.01
N ASP A 209 11.95 -24.41 11.10
CA ASP A 209 12.06 -24.16 9.67
C ASP A 209 11.10 -23.03 9.24
N PHE A 210 11.59 -22.10 8.42
CA PHE A 210 10.79 -20.98 7.92
C PHE A 210 9.57 -21.45 7.12
N THR A 211 9.71 -22.52 6.34
CA THR A 211 8.61 -23.07 5.55
C THR A 211 7.50 -23.62 6.46
N ALA A 212 7.88 -24.32 7.53
CA ALA A 212 6.93 -24.81 8.52
C ALA A 212 6.22 -23.68 9.26
N LEU A 213 6.94 -22.60 9.62
CA LEU A 213 6.35 -21.41 10.22
C LEU A 213 5.33 -20.76 9.29
N LEU A 214 5.68 -20.57 8.02
CA LEU A 214 4.79 -19.95 7.03
C LEU A 214 3.53 -20.80 6.79
N GLN A 215 3.70 -22.12 6.62
CA GLN A 215 2.58 -23.03 6.40
C GLN A 215 1.64 -23.04 7.61
N THR A 216 2.19 -23.15 8.82
CA THR A 216 1.39 -23.13 10.05
C THR A 216 0.67 -21.79 10.24
N HIS A 217 1.34 -20.68 9.92
CA HIS A 217 0.73 -19.34 9.97
C HIS A 217 -0.48 -19.23 9.03
N LEU A 218 -0.34 -19.70 7.79
CA LEU A 218 -1.45 -19.72 6.83
C LEU A 218 -2.61 -20.62 7.30
N GLN A 219 -2.31 -21.81 7.83
CA GLN A 219 -3.32 -22.71 8.38
C GLN A 219 -4.09 -22.08 9.55
N VAL A 220 -3.38 -21.39 10.45
CA VAL A 220 -4.00 -20.65 11.55
C VAL A 220 -4.90 -19.52 11.02
N ALA A 221 -4.42 -18.77 10.03
CA ALA A 221 -5.20 -17.70 9.42
C ALA A 221 -6.49 -18.23 8.75
N GLU A 222 -6.40 -19.34 8.03
CA GLU A 222 -7.56 -20.00 7.42
C GLU A 222 -8.55 -20.53 8.47
N ALA A 223 -8.03 -21.19 9.52
CA ALA A 223 -8.87 -21.68 10.62
C ALA A 223 -9.64 -20.57 11.34
N LEU A 224 -8.98 -19.44 11.61
CA LEU A 224 -9.61 -18.27 12.24
C LEU A 224 -10.63 -17.58 11.34
N SER A 225 -10.46 -17.66 10.01
CA SER A 225 -11.40 -17.11 9.04
C SER A 225 -12.63 -17.99 8.80
N GLY A 226 -12.64 -19.21 9.32
CA GLY A 226 -13.71 -20.18 9.11
C GLY A 226 -13.80 -20.69 7.68
N SER A 227 -12.80 -20.39 6.83
CA SER A 227 -12.75 -20.83 5.44
C SER A 227 -12.22 -22.25 5.39
N LYS A 228 -13.09 -23.22 5.14
CA LYS A 228 -12.69 -24.62 4.88
C LYS A 228 -12.12 -24.85 3.47
N ASN A 229 -12.29 -23.89 2.56
CA ASN A 229 -11.82 -23.96 1.17
C ASN A 229 -11.39 -22.53 0.78
N GLY A 230 -10.13 -22.21 0.80
CA GLY A 230 -9.41 -21.05 0.24
C GLY A 230 -10.13 -19.92 -0.52
N GLY A 231 -11.40 -19.74 -0.33
CA GLY A 231 -12.27 -18.75 -0.96
C GLY A 231 -13.02 -17.97 0.10
N GLY A 232 -12.54 -16.78 0.39
CA GLY A 232 -13.36 -15.82 1.12
C GLY A 232 -14.66 -15.60 0.35
N ASP A 233 -15.79 -15.74 1.02
CA ASP A 233 -17.06 -15.31 0.47
C ASP A 233 -16.94 -13.85 -0.02
N LYS A 234 -17.31 -13.64 -1.28
CA LYS A 234 -17.28 -12.36 -2.00
C LYS A 234 -18.17 -11.31 -1.34
#